data_6e723a5c3c8408c96f9db9a0422bad64
#
_entry.id   6e723a5c3c8408c96f9db9a0422bad64
#
_cell.length_a   1.000
_cell.length_b   1.000
_cell.length_c   1.000
_cell.angle_alpha   90.00
_cell.angle_beta   90.00
_cell.angle_gamma   90.00
#
_symmetry.space_group_name_H-M   'P 1'
#
loop_
_entity.id
_entity.type
_entity.pdbx_description
1 polymer ?
#
loop_
_entity_poly.entity_id
_entity_poly.type
_entity_poly.pdbx_seq_one_letter_code
_entity_poly.pdbx_strand_id
1 'polypeptide(L)'
;MNGFHNEEEAERQSIVADVSSKPPKVPVTRLLICTTVLSAVGGFLFGYDTGVVSGAMIQLRSHFQLNYLWQELVVSVTIAGAWAFAIVAGVATDAFGRKPVIIVASFVFTVGAVLMGVAFNKGMLLGGRLIVGAGIGLASMTVPVYIAEVSPAELRGLLVTINQVFITGGQFIASVTDGLFSGDTENGWRYMLGLAGVPSLIQFVGFLSMPESPRWLASKGAYQEAIEVLRRFRGPTVNIEPEFEALKANCIDADHDEEHSGPVLLQVLRNGPLRLALIVGCALMMFQQIAGINTVMYYGATIIQMSGVHDASKAIWLAAAASFVNFACSFIGMALVERIGRRLLTLLSLAGVIASLAVLAAGFQLADMESPSVGPSLVPSSGICGNFSTCSSCTGSSDCGYCYIPGAPTSNSTCLPVNANNMDVSLVGSCQQATGTPFVWAYNWCPSRYAWMTIMGLLLYLFFFAPGLGAMPWTINSEIYPLWARSTCFSVATSFNWAFNLLVSMTFLTLTEAITKYGAFWLYGGLSLLGWFFFFLFLPETKGKSLEEVSDLFAHPWWSDSTTRDNKKTVQYVHIRGINKAYTTDDGDSGEEDR
;
A
#
# COMPACT_ATOMS: atom_id res chain seq x y z
N MET A 1 39.76 -10.62 53.23
CA MET A 1 39.64 -10.13 51.83
C MET A 1 38.80 -11.05 50.92
N ASN A 2 38.49 -12.28 51.32
CA ASN A 2 37.69 -13.22 50.46
C ASN A 2 36.15 -13.11 50.63
N GLY A 3 35.64 -12.33 51.56
CA GLY A 3 34.18 -12.19 51.76
C GLY A 3 33.54 -11.15 50.84
N PHE A 4 34.23 -10.07 50.54
CA PHE A 4 33.70 -8.99 49.67
C PHE A 4 33.58 -9.38 48.17
N HIS A 5 34.47 -10.26 47.68
CA HIS A 5 34.42 -10.75 46.29
C HIS A 5 33.26 -11.67 46.02
N ASN A 6 32.81 -12.46 47.00
CA ASN A 6 31.69 -13.38 46.83
C ASN A 6 30.32 -12.67 46.87
N GLU A 7 30.20 -11.58 47.61
CA GLU A 7 28.95 -10.77 47.61
C GLU A 7 28.78 -9.99 46.29
N GLU A 8 29.86 -9.40 45.73
CA GLU A 8 29.82 -8.73 44.42
C GLU A 8 29.53 -9.71 43.26
N GLU A 9 30.09 -10.92 43.31
CA GLU A 9 29.77 -11.96 42.28
C GLU A 9 28.33 -12.49 42.41
N ALA A 10 27.84 -12.66 43.64
CA ALA A 10 26.45 -13.07 43.87
C ALA A 10 25.47 -11.95 43.46
N GLU A 11 25.79 -10.70 43.69
CA GLU A 11 25.02 -9.54 43.27
C GLU A 11 25.06 -9.38 41.74
N ARG A 12 26.22 -9.57 41.09
CA ARG A 12 26.33 -9.62 39.62
C ARG A 12 25.54 -10.77 39.01
N GLN A 13 25.56 -11.95 39.60
CA GLN A 13 24.79 -13.11 39.13
C GLN A 13 23.28 -12.91 39.30
N SER A 14 22.83 -12.24 40.38
CA SER A 14 21.43 -11.90 40.58
C SER A 14 20.94 -10.83 39.59
N ILE A 15 21.78 -9.84 39.27
CA ILE A 15 21.49 -8.80 38.26
C ILE A 15 21.46 -9.41 36.85
N VAL A 16 22.38 -10.33 36.51
CA VAL A 16 22.39 -11.03 35.21
C VAL A 16 21.20 -12.00 35.08
N ALA A 17 20.78 -12.63 36.15
CA ALA A 17 19.59 -13.51 36.18
C ALA A 17 18.28 -12.72 35.99
N ASP A 18 18.21 -11.50 36.53
CA ASP A 18 17.04 -10.61 36.39
C ASP A 18 16.94 -10.01 34.97
N VAL A 19 18.10 -9.80 34.29
CA VAL A 19 18.14 -9.38 32.88
C VAL A 19 17.76 -10.51 31.91
N SER A 20 17.91 -11.79 32.34
CA SER A 20 17.51 -12.97 31.55
C SER A 20 16.04 -13.33 31.64
N SER A 21 15.26 -12.69 32.54
CA SER A 21 13.82 -12.89 32.61
C SER A 21 13.16 -12.24 31.39
N LYS A 22 12.41 -13.04 30.57
CA LYS A 22 11.56 -12.50 29.52
C LYS A 22 10.74 -11.35 30.09
N PRO A 23 10.69 -10.18 29.40
CA PRO A 23 9.90 -9.06 29.88
C PRO A 23 8.46 -9.53 30.19
N PRO A 24 7.86 -9.09 31.30
CA PRO A 24 6.52 -9.49 31.68
C PRO A 24 5.57 -9.20 30.53
N LYS A 25 4.79 -10.20 30.10
CA LYS A 25 3.82 -10.05 29.01
C LYS A 25 2.86 -8.92 29.38
N VAL A 26 2.90 -7.85 28.60
CA VAL A 26 1.97 -6.73 28.79
C VAL A 26 0.55 -7.21 28.52
N PRO A 27 -0.39 -7.06 29.46
CA PRO A 27 -1.76 -7.51 29.28
C PRO A 27 -2.43 -6.72 28.15
N VAL A 28 -3.03 -7.43 27.21
CA VAL A 28 -3.81 -6.83 26.12
C VAL A 28 -5.20 -6.50 26.65
N THR A 29 -5.51 -5.23 26.83
CA THR A 29 -6.82 -4.79 27.32
C THR A 29 -7.88 -4.85 26.22
N ARG A 30 -9.16 -5.03 26.61
CA ARG A 30 -10.29 -4.97 25.67
C ARG A 30 -10.38 -3.63 24.95
N LEU A 31 -10.04 -2.53 25.64
CA LEU A 31 -10.00 -1.20 25.04
C LEU A 31 -8.94 -1.12 23.92
N LEU A 32 -7.74 -1.64 24.15
CA LEU A 32 -6.67 -1.65 23.13
C LEU A 32 -7.11 -2.44 21.89
N ILE A 33 -7.71 -3.62 22.06
CA ILE A 33 -8.22 -4.41 20.93
C ILE A 33 -9.31 -3.65 20.17
N CYS A 34 -10.31 -3.14 20.89
CA CYS A 34 -11.42 -2.41 20.29
C CYS A 34 -10.94 -1.17 19.52
N THR A 35 -10.06 -0.39 20.13
CA THR A 35 -9.47 0.81 19.50
C THR A 35 -8.65 0.44 18.26
N THR A 36 -7.83 -0.61 18.32
CA THR A 36 -7.03 -1.06 17.17
C THR A 36 -7.93 -1.53 16.02
N VAL A 37 -8.96 -2.35 16.31
CA VAL A 37 -9.89 -2.85 15.29
C VAL A 37 -10.68 -1.70 14.66
N LEU A 38 -11.25 -0.80 15.48
CA LEU A 38 -11.98 0.37 14.96
C LEU A 38 -11.08 1.30 14.14
N SER A 39 -9.82 1.49 14.55
CA SER A 39 -8.85 2.27 13.76
C SER A 39 -8.55 1.57 12.43
N ALA A 40 -8.32 0.26 12.45
CA ALA A 40 -8.01 -0.53 11.27
C ALA A 40 -9.17 -0.57 10.25
N VAL A 41 -10.42 -0.25 10.66
CA VAL A 41 -11.52 -0.01 9.71
C VAL A 41 -11.16 1.10 8.70
N GLY A 42 -10.38 2.11 9.09
CA GLY A 42 -9.86 3.11 8.13
C GLY A 42 -8.97 2.48 7.04
N GLY A 43 -8.14 1.51 7.40
CA GLY A 43 -7.39 0.70 6.44
C GLY A 43 -8.32 -0.16 5.57
N PHE A 44 -9.34 -0.78 6.17
CA PHE A 44 -10.36 -1.54 5.44
C PHE A 44 -11.08 -0.66 4.40
N LEU A 45 -11.46 0.57 4.74
CA LEU A 45 -12.11 1.52 3.83
C LEU A 45 -11.22 1.89 2.65
N PHE A 46 -9.93 2.13 2.90
CA PHE A 46 -8.95 2.34 1.83
C PHE A 46 -8.88 1.12 0.91
N GLY A 47 -8.76 -0.08 1.49
CA GLY A 47 -8.74 -1.32 0.73
C GLY A 47 -10.03 -1.56 -0.05
N TYR A 48 -11.18 -1.32 0.57
CA TYR A 48 -12.49 -1.48 -0.08
C TYR A 48 -12.62 -0.57 -1.30
N ASP A 49 -12.29 0.73 -1.17
CA ASP A 49 -12.36 1.66 -2.30
C ASP A 49 -11.40 1.27 -3.44
N THR A 50 -10.20 0.77 -3.09
CA THR A 50 -9.24 0.26 -4.08
C THR A 50 -9.75 -0.97 -4.83
N GLY A 51 -10.41 -1.89 -4.13
CA GLY A 51 -10.90 -3.16 -4.71
C GLY A 51 -12.17 -2.98 -5.52
N VAL A 52 -13.14 -2.23 -5.00
CA VAL A 52 -14.49 -2.10 -5.58
C VAL A 52 -14.49 -1.48 -6.98
N VAL A 53 -13.53 -0.61 -7.25
CA VAL A 53 -13.49 0.09 -8.54
C VAL A 53 -13.21 -0.88 -9.71
N SER A 54 -12.52 -1.99 -9.44
CA SER A 54 -12.18 -2.99 -10.46
C SER A 54 -13.41 -3.64 -11.09
N GLY A 55 -14.37 -4.10 -10.28
CA GLY A 55 -15.61 -4.69 -10.77
C GLY A 55 -16.66 -3.65 -11.17
N ALA A 56 -16.81 -2.60 -10.36
CA ALA A 56 -17.75 -1.51 -10.64
C ALA A 56 -17.44 -0.82 -11.97
N MET A 57 -16.15 -0.69 -12.37
CA MET A 57 -15.76 -0.03 -13.62
C MET A 57 -16.36 -0.70 -14.86
N ILE A 58 -16.53 -2.02 -14.84
CA ILE A 58 -17.14 -2.75 -15.96
C ILE A 58 -18.58 -2.27 -16.18
N GLN A 59 -19.36 -2.11 -15.11
CA GLN A 59 -20.73 -1.61 -15.19
C GLN A 59 -20.80 -0.10 -15.43
N LEU A 60 -19.93 0.69 -14.77
CA LEU A 60 -19.86 2.14 -14.96
C LEU A 60 -19.51 2.52 -16.41
N ARG A 61 -18.62 1.74 -17.04
CA ARG A 61 -18.23 1.94 -18.44
C ARG A 61 -19.44 1.85 -19.37
N SER A 62 -20.26 0.81 -19.23
CA SER A 62 -21.45 0.61 -20.06
C SER A 62 -22.57 1.60 -19.68
N HIS A 63 -22.79 1.86 -18.37
CA HIS A 63 -23.87 2.73 -17.91
C HIS A 63 -23.66 4.22 -18.28
N PHE A 64 -22.44 4.73 -18.08
CA PHE A 64 -22.10 6.14 -18.36
C PHE A 64 -21.39 6.34 -19.69
N GLN A 65 -21.15 5.31 -20.50
CA GLN A 65 -20.41 5.37 -21.77
C GLN A 65 -19.03 6.05 -21.57
N LEU A 66 -18.19 5.45 -20.69
CA LEU A 66 -16.90 6.00 -20.31
C LEU A 66 -15.83 5.54 -21.31
N ASN A 67 -15.18 6.49 -22.01
CA ASN A 67 -13.95 6.23 -22.74
C ASN A 67 -12.77 6.03 -21.77
N TYR A 68 -11.58 5.68 -22.25
CA TYR A 68 -10.41 5.40 -21.42
C TYR A 68 -10.04 6.56 -20.50
N LEU A 69 -10.06 7.81 -21.00
CA LEU A 69 -9.76 8.98 -20.18
C LEU A 69 -10.75 9.13 -19.02
N TRP A 70 -12.05 8.93 -19.25
CA TRP A 70 -13.04 8.99 -18.18
C TRP A 70 -12.88 7.84 -17.16
N GLN A 71 -12.52 6.63 -17.62
CA GLN A 71 -12.23 5.52 -16.72
C GLN A 71 -11.02 5.82 -15.83
N GLU A 72 -9.94 6.32 -16.42
CA GLU A 72 -8.74 6.76 -15.69
C GLU A 72 -9.05 7.90 -14.71
N LEU A 73 -9.88 8.88 -15.11
CA LEU A 73 -10.31 9.97 -14.23
C LEU A 73 -11.15 9.47 -13.04
N VAL A 74 -12.08 8.55 -13.25
CA VAL A 74 -12.91 7.98 -12.17
C VAL A 74 -12.04 7.26 -11.14
N VAL A 75 -11.00 6.56 -11.57
CA VAL A 75 -10.03 5.91 -10.66
C VAL A 75 -9.16 6.97 -9.96
N SER A 76 -8.52 7.83 -10.74
CA SER A 76 -7.43 8.69 -10.28
C SER A 76 -7.88 9.88 -9.44
N VAL A 77 -9.11 10.39 -9.61
CA VAL A 77 -9.62 11.52 -8.82
C VAL A 77 -9.66 11.21 -7.33
N THR A 78 -9.95 9.96 -6.94
CA THR A 78 -9.89 9.53 -5.54
C THR A 78 -8.47 9.58 -5.01
N ILE A 79 -7.50 9.13 -5.83
CA ILE A 79 -6.08 9.11 -5.47
C ILE A 79 -5.54 10.53 -5.33
N ALA A 80 -5.94 11.43 -6.24
CA ALA A 80 -5.61 12.85 -6.16
C ALA A 80 -6.16 13.51 -4.89
N GLY A 81 -7.41 13.20 -4.53
CA GLY A 81 -8.02 13.60 -3.26
C GLY A 81 -7.26 13.07 -2.06
N ALA A 82 -6.91 11.77 -2.08
CA ALA A 82 -6.14 11.13 -1.01
C ALA A 82 -4.75 11.77 -0.86
N TRP A 83 -4.05 12.03 -1.94
CA TRP A 83 -2.75 12.70 -1.91
C TRP A 83 -2.83 14.10 -1.29
N ALA A 84 -3.74 14.94 -1.77
CA ALA A 84 -3.91 16.29 -1.26
C ALA A 84 -4.26 16.33 0.23
N PHE A 85 -5.20 15.46 0.66
CA PHE A 85 -5.66 15.43 2.04
C PHE A 85 -4.74 14.64 2.97
N ALA A 86 -3.86 13.77 2.47
CA ALA A 86 -2.79 13.17 3.28
C ALA A 86 -1.76 14.22 3.75
N ILE A 87 -1.46 15.23 2.92
CA ILE A 87 -0.61 16.37 3.30
C ILE A 87 -1.31 17.20 4.38
N VAL A 88 -2.60 17.47 4.22
CA VAL A 88 -3.41 18.21 5.21
C VAL A 88 -3.51 17.43 6.53
N ALA A 89 -3.60 16.10 6.46
CA ALA A 89 -3.72 15.22 7.63
C ALA A 89 -2.55 15.38 8.61
N GLY A 90 -1.33 15.53 8.11
CA GLY A 90 -0.15 15.74 8.96
C GLY A 90 -0.33 16.95 9.88
N VAL A 91 -0.69 18.11 9.29
CA VAL A 91 -0.93 19.35 10.05
C VAL A 91 -2.16 19.23 10.95
N ALA A 92 -3.24 18.63 10.44
CA ALA A 92 -4.50 18.50 11.19
C ALA A 92 -4.34 17.58 12.43
N THR A 93 -3.60 16.47 12.30
CA THR A 93 -3.37 15.55 13.43
C THR A 93 -2.53 16.17 14.53
N ASP A 94 -1.58 17.01 14.21
CA ASP A 94 -0.75 17.71 15.19
C ASP A 94 -1.51 18.86 15.86
N ALA A 95 -2.37 19.55 15.11
CA ALA A 95 -3.17 20.66 15.64
C ALA A 95 -4.36 20.18 16.52
N PHE A 96 -5.17 19.26 15.99
CA PHE A 96 -6.47 18.89 16.58
C PHE A 96 -6.47 17.54 17.32
N GLY A 97 -5.45 16.72 17.15
CA GLY A 97 -5.39 15.36 17.68
C GLY A 97 -5.78 14.30 16.66
N ARG A 98 -5.56 13.05 17.05
CA ARG A 98 -5.77 11.90 16.13
C ARG A 98 -7.23 11.50 16.04
N LYS A 99 -7.94 11.49 17.19
CA LYS A 99 -9.35 11.11 17.27
C LYS A 99 -10.27 12.00 16.42
N PRO A 100 -10.25 13.37 16.52
CA PRO A 100 -11.11 14.22 15.71
C PRO A 100 -10.86 14.05 14.22
N VAL A 101 -9.59 13.87 13.80
CA VAL A 101 -9.26 13.68 12.38
C VAL A 101 -9.83 12.36 11.85
N ILE A 102 -9.78 11.26 12.62
CA ILE A 102 -10.40 9.98 12.24
C ILE A 102 -11.93 10.12 12.15
N ILE A 103 -12.56 10.84 13.08
CA ILE A 103 -14.01 11.10 13.05
C ILE A 103 -14.38 11.87 11.78
N VAL A 104 -13.66 12.95 11.46
CA VAL A 104 -13.89 13.73 10.25
C VAL A 104 -13.64 12.89 8.99
N ALA A 105 -12.56 12.11 8.94
CA ALA A 105 -12.26 11.21 7.83
C ALA A 105 -13.40 10.23 7.57
N SER A 106 -13.91 9.58 8.62
CA SER A 106 -15.02 8.62 8.52
C SER A 106 -16.32 9.30 8.06
N PHE A 107 -16.61 10.48 8.57
CA PHE A 107 -17.79 11.25 8.15
C PHE A 107 -17.70 11.63 6.67
N VAL A 108 -16.58 12.21 6.24
CA VAL A 108 -16.33 12.61 4.84
C VAL A 108 -16.42 11.39 3.92
N PHE A 109 -15.82 10.26 4.30
CA PHE A 109 -15.92 9.03 3.53
C PHE A 109 -17.37 8.55 3.39
N THR A 110 -18.16 8.57 4.48
CA THR A 110 -19.58 8.17 4.46
C THR A 110 -20.39 9.04 3.49
N VAL A 111 -20.20 10.36 3.56
CA VAL A 111 -20.86 11.29 2.63
C VAL A 111 -20.49 10.99 1.18
N GLY A 112 -19.21 10.77 0.89
CA GLY A 112 -18.75 10.41 -0.46
C GLY A 112 -19.32 9.10 -0.97
N ALA A 113 -19.38 8.05 -0.12
CA ALA A 113 -19.96 6.76 -0.46
C ALA A 113 -21.46 6.86 -0.78
N VAL A 114 -22.21 7.62 0.02
CA VAL A 114 -23.64 7.90 -0.27
C VAL A 114 -23.80 8.63 -1.59
N LEU A 115 -22.99 9.69 -1.84
CA LEU A 115 -23.04 10.43 -3.10
C LEU A 115 -22.75 9.56 -4.32
N MET A 116 -21.80 8.62 -4.22
CA MET A 116 -21.53 7.65 -5.29
C MET A 116 -22.70 6.69 -5.49
N GLY A 117 -23.28 6.15 -4.42
CA GLY A 117 -24.41 5.21 -4.49
C GLY A 117 -25.67 5.80 -5.14
N VAL A 118 -25.89 7.11 -4.98
CA VAL A 118 -27.06 7.80 -5.57
C VAL A 118 -26.71 8.62 -6.83
N ALA A 119 -25.49 8.48 -7.37
CA ALA A 119 -25.05 9.27 -8.51
C ALA A 119 -25.91 9.03 -9.77
N PHE A 120 -26.34 10.12 -10.42
CA PHE A 120 -27.15 10.12 -11.64
C PHE A 120 -26.41 10.70 -12.84
N ASN A 121 -25.20 11.22 -12.66
CA ASN A 121 -24.34 11.70 -13.74
C ASN A 121 -22.86 11.54 -13.41
N LYS A 122 -22.00 11.63 -14.44
CA LYS A 122 -20.54 11.51 -14.34
C LYS A 122 -19.92 12.51 -13.33
N GLY A 123 -20.43 13.74 -13.29
CA GLY A 123 -19.91 14.79 -12.39
C GLY A 123 -20.16 14.48 -10.92
N MET A 124 -21.35 13.98 -10.59
CA MET A 124 -21.68 13.57 -9.21
C MET A 124 -20.86 12.37 -8.76
N LEU A 125 -20.64 11.39 -9.66
CA LEU A 125 -19.76 10.25 -9.41
C LEU A 125 -18.33 10.73 -9.10
N LEU A 126 -17.76 11.61 -9.94
CA LEU A 126 -16.42 12.17 -9.71
C LEU A 126 -16.34 12.98 -8.42
N GLY A 127 -17.36 13.77 -8.12
CA GLY A 127 -17.44 14.51 -6.85
C GLY A 127 -17.44 13.58 -5.64
N GLY A 128 -18.23 12.49 -5.68
CA GLY A 128 -18.25 11.47 -4.65
C GLY A 128 -16.89 10.77 -4.49
N ARG A 129 -16.24 10.43 -5.61
CA ARG A 129 -14.88 9.83 -5.65
C ARG A 129 -13.82 10.76 -5.01
N LEU A 130 -13.88 12.06 -5.30
CA LEU A 130 -12.98 13.06 -4.71
C LEU A 130 -13.18 13.16 -3.19
N ILE A 131 -14.43 13.18 -2.73
CA ILE A 131 -14.77 13.26 -1.31
C ILE A 131 -14.32 12.00 -0.57
N VAL A 132 -14.56 10.80 -1.13
CA VAL A 132 -14.03 9.53 -0.59
C VAL A 132 -12.51 9.60 -0.50
N GLY A 133 -11.84 10.10 -1.56
CA GLY A 133 -10.39 10.30 -1.57
C GLY A 133 -9.91 11.18 -0.42
N ALA A 134 -10.59 12.29 -0.15
CA ALA A 134 -10.27 13.16 0.99
C ALA A 134 -10.35 12.39 2.33
N GLY A 135 -11.39 11.57 2.54
CA GLY A 135 -11.51 10.69 3.70
C GLY A 135 -10.37 9.68 3.82
N ILE A 136 -10.02 9.02 2.70
CA ILE A 136 -8.90 8.08 2.63
C ILE A 136 -7.57 8.78 2.98
N GLY A 137 -7.33 9.97 2.42
CA GLY A 137 -6.12 10.75 2.68
C GLY A 137 -5.93 11.05 4.16
N LEU A 138 -6.98 11.56 4.81
CA LEU A 138 -6.99 11.83 6.25
C LEU A 138 -6.73 10.55 7.07
N ALA A 139 -7.42 9.45 6.75
CA ALA A 139 -7.32 8.19 7.48
C ALA A 139 -5.96 7.51 7.29
N SER A 140 -5.40 7.50 6.07
CA SER A 140 -4.17 6.79 5.73
C SER A 140 -2.94 7.25 6.52
N MET A 141 -2.89 8.54 6.87
CA MET A 141 -1.84 9.11 7.72
C MET A 141 -2.16 8.95 9.21
N THR A 142 -3.41 9.19 9.61
CA THR A 142 -3.79 9.29 11.02
C THR A 142 -3.89 7.92 11.69
N VAL A 143 -4.45 6.92 11.00
CA VAL A 143 -4.75 5.60 11.60
C VAL A 143 -3.49 4.85 12.04
N PRO A 144 -2.44 4.67 11.21
CA PRO A 144 -1.22 3.99 11.66
C PRO A 144 -0.53 4.70 12.82
N VAL A 145 -0.53 6.04 12.81
CA VAL A 145 0.04 6.87 13.88
C VAL A 145 -0.73 6.65 15.18
N TYR A 146 -2.06 6.73 15.15
CA TYR A 146 -2.89 6.51 16.33
C TYR A 146 -2.69 5.11 16.92
N ILE A 147 -2.70 4.06 16.09
CA ILE A 147 -2.43 2.68 16.53
C ILE A 147 -1.04 2.59 17.18
N ALA A 148 -0.01 3.18 16.57
CA ALA A 148 1.35 3.14 17.10
C ALA A 148 1.48 3.87 18.45
N GLU A 149 0.75 4.97 18.66
CA GLU A 149 0.79 5.79 19.87
C GLU A 149 0.05 5.17 21.06
N VAL A 150 -1.06 4.44 20.82
CA VAL A 150 -1.81 3.75 21.88
C VAL A 150 -1.22 2.38 22.22
N SER A 151 -0.40 1.81 21.34
CA SER A 151 0.14 0.46 21.47
C SER A 151 1.33 0.40 22.45
N PRO A 152 1.42 -0.67 23.27
CA PRO A 152 2.65 -1.01 23.99
C PRO A 152 3.81 -1.23 23.01
N ALA A 153 5.04 -0.91 23.44
CA ALA A 153 6.23 -1.00 22.59
C ALA A 153 6.43 -2.39 21.97
N GLU A 154 6.17 -3.45 22.77
CA GLU A 154 6.34 -4.85 22.36
C GLU A 154 5.33 -5.31 21.30
N LEU A 155 4.15 -4.69 21.25
CA LEU A 155 3.05 -5.09 20.35
C LEU A 155 2.85 -4.09 19.20
N ARG A 156 3.55 -2.96 19.19
CA ARG A 156 3.35 -1.87 18.25
C ARG A 156 3.47 -2.33 16.79
N GLY A 157 4.54 -3.05 16.46
CA GLY A 157 4.76 -3.57 15.11
C GLY A 157 3.63 -4.49 14.65
N LEU A 158 3.21 -5.42 15.51
CA LEU A 158 2.09 -6.33 15.23
C LEU A 158 0.79 -5.56 15.00
N LEU A 159 0.44 -4.62 15.89
CA LEU A 159 -0.82 -3.89 15.82
C LEU A 159 -0.89 -2.95 14.62
N VAL A 160 0.22 -2.32 14.24
CA VAL A 160 0.31 -1.52 13.00
C VAL A 160 0.18 -2.42 11.75
N THR A 161 0.76 -3.64 11.77
CA THR A 161 0.63 -4.59 10.67
C THR A 161 -0.82 -5.08 10.49
N ILE A 162 -1.63 -5.11 11.54
CA ILE A 162 -3.08 -5.41 11.44
C ILE A 162 -3.76 -4.42 10.49
N ASN A 163 -3.38 -3.16 10.48
CA ASN A 163 -3.94 -2.18 9.53
C ASN A 163 -3.71 -2.61 8.07
N GLN A 164 -2.51 -3.16 7.73
CA GLN A 164 -2.23 -3.67 6.39
C GLN A 164 -3.12 -4.89 6.04
N VAL A 165 -3.35 -5.79 6.99
CA VAL A 165 -4.27 -6.93 6.80
C VAL A 165 -5.70 -6.45 6.54
N PHE A 166 -6.14 -5.39 7.22
CA PHE A 166 -7.45 -4.78 6.97
C PHE A 166 -7.53 -4.12 5.59
N ILE A 167 -6.45 -3.51 5.09
CA ILE A 167 -6.41 -2.97 3.71
C ILE A 167 -6.61 -4.10 2.70
N THR A 168 -5.83 -5.18 2.76
CA THR A 168 -5.96 -6.29 1.81
C THR A 168 -7.27 -7.07 2.01
N GLY A 169 -7.76 -7.16 3.24
CA GLY A 169 -9.08 -7.71 3.56
C GLY A 169 -10.22 -6.87 2.97
N GLY A 170 -10.10 -5.54 3.01
CA GLY A 170 -11.04 -4.62 2.38
C GLY A 170 -11.08 -4.80 0.86
N GLN A 171 -9.92 -4.95 0.21
CA GLN A 171 -9.82 -5.25 -1.22
C GLN A 171 -10.54 -6.56 -1.58
N PHE A 172 -10.32 -7.61 -0.79
CA PHE A 172 -10.98 -8.90 -1.01
C PHE A 172 -12.49 -8.80 -0.83
N ILE A 173 -12.98 -8.21 0.27
CA ILE A 173 -14.42 -8.06 0.52
C ILE A 173 -15.09 -7.17 -0.55
N ALA A 174 -14.41 -6.12 -1.01
CA ALA A 174 -14.89 -5.30 -2.12
C ALA A 174 -15.05 -6.12 -3.40
N SER A 175 -14.04 -6.91 -3.77
CA SER A 175 -14.11 -7.77 -4.96
C SER A 175 -15.20 -8.85 -4.85
N VAL A 176 -15.46 -9.39 -3.65
CA VAL A 176 -16.60 -10.29 -3.40
C VAL A 176 -17.92 -9.54 -3.57
N THR A 177 -18.03 -8.30 -3.06
CA THR A 177 -19.21 -7.45 -3.24
C THR A 177 -19.46 -7.17 -4.73
N ASP A 178 -18.41 -6.88 -5.49
CA ASP A 178 -18.50 -6.72 -6.94
C ASP A 178 -19.07 -7.98 -7.61
N GLY A 179 -18.57 -9.16 -7.20
CA GLY A 179 -19.07 -10.45 -7.69
C GLY A 179 -20.55 -10.67 -7.40
N LEU A 180 -20.98 -10.38 -6.17
CA LEU A 180 -22.38 -10.55 -5.73
C LEU A 180 -23.35 -9.65 -6.50
N PHE A 181 -22.96 -8.43 -6.82
CA PHE A 181 -23.79 -7.46 -7.55
C PHE A 181 -23.49 -7.40 -9.05
N SER A 182 -22.62 -8.28 -9.57
CA SER A 182 -22.27 -8.32 -10.99
C SER A 182 -23.44 -8.69 -11.90
N GLY A 183 -24.44 -9.40 -11.36
CA GLY A 183 -25.65 -9.80 -12.10
C GLY A 183 -26.67 -8.68 -12.32
N ASP A 184 -26.65 -7.63 -11.49
CA ASP A 184 -27.52 -6.46 -11.67
C ASP A 184 -26.78 -5.39 -12.49
N THR A 185 -27.05 -5.38 -13.79
CA THR A 185 -26.37 -4.49 -14.75
C THR A 185 -26.85 -3.04 -14.67
N GLU A 186 -28.00 -2.76 -14.06
CA GLU A 186 -28.56 -1.40 -13.96
C GLU A 186 -28.10 -0.68 -12.69
N ASN A 187 -28.20 -1.33 -11.52
CA ASN A 187 -27.98 -0.71 -10.21
C ASN A 187 -26.83 -1.36 -9.43
N GLY A 188 -26.25 -2.47 -9.88
CA GLY A 188 -25.21 -3.20 -9.16
C GLY A 188 -24.05 -2.32 -8.73
N TRP A 189 -23.54 -1.47 -9.60
CA TRP A 189 -22.46 -0.52 -9.28
C TRP A 189 -22.81 0.47 -8.14
N ARG A 190 -24.10 0.80 -7.95
CA ARG A 190 -24.57 1.67 -6.86
C ARG A 190 -24.39 0.99 -5.51
N TYR A 191 -24.75 -0.30 -5.44
CA TYR A 191 -24.55 -1.11 -4.24
C TYR A 191 -23.08 -1.35 -3.98
N MET A 192 -22.28 -1.67 -5.00
CA MET A 192 -20.83 -1.87 -4.89
C MET A 192 -20.17 -0.64 -4.24
N LEU A 193 -20.41 0.56 -4.77
CA LEU A 193 -19.81 1.80 -4.28
C LEU A 193 -20.45 2.30 -2.97
N GLY A 194 -21.78 2.19 -2.84
CA GLY A 194 -22.51 2.74 -1.69
C GLY A 194 -22.32 1.97 -0.40
N LEU A 195 -22.13 0.63 -0.46
CA LEU A 195 -21.92 -0.23 0.71
C LEU A 195 -20.67 0.12 1.52
N ALA A 196 -19.69 0.77 0.91
CA ALA A 196 -18.52 1.34 1.61
C ALA A 196 -18.91 2.30 2.76
N GLY A 197 -20.08 2.93 2.69
CA GLY A 197 -20.61 3.80 3.73
C GLY A 197 -20.92 3.08 5.04
N VAL A 198 -21.22 1.77 5.01
CA VAL A 198 -21.58 1.01 6.22
C VAL A 198 -20.41 0.88 7.19
N PRO A 199 -19.25 0.32 6.81
CA PRO A 199 -18.10 0.26 7.72
C PRO A 199 -17.59 1.65 8.11
N SER A 200 -17.72 2.64 7.24
CA SER A 200 -17.34 4.02 7.54
C SER A 200 -18.23 4.63 8.63
N LEU A 201 -19.54 4.39 8.59
CA LEU A 201 -20.47 4.83 9.63
C LEU A 201 -20.20 4.12 10.96
N ILE A 202 -19.86 2.83 10.93
CA ILE A 202 -19.46 2.08 12.14
C ILE A 202 -18.20 2.72 12.75
N GLN A 203 -17.21 3.05 11.94
CA GLN A 203 -16.00 3.73 12.43
C GLN A 203 -16.33 5.11 13.02
N PHE A 204 -17.14 5.91 12.33
CA PHE A 204 -17.58 7.22 12.81
C PHE A 204 -18.23 7.15 14.18
N VAL A 205 -19.25 6.30 14.36
CA VAL A 205 -19.97 6.14 15.63
C VAL A 205 -19.06 5.56 16.71
N GLY A 206 -18.23 4.56 16.37
CA GLY A 206 -17.31 3.93 17.30
C GLY A 206 -16.26 4.90 17.85
N PHE A 207 -15.72 5.78 17.01
CA PHE A 207 -14.70 6.75 17.41
C PHE A 207 -15.22 7.88 18.31
N LEU A 208 -16.51 8.13 18.35
CA LEU A 208 -17.09 9.08 19.32
C LEU A 208 -16.76 8.67 20.78
N SER A 209 -16.70 7.38 21.06
CA SER A 209 -16.44 6.82 22.40
C SER A 209 -14.95 6.49 22.68
N MET A 210 -14.06 6.53 21.68
CA MET A 210 -12.65 6.21 21.86
C MET A 210 -11.90 7.36 22.54
N PRO A 211 -10.83 7.08 23.33
CA PRO A 211 -9.98 8.12 23.91
C PRO A 211 -9.05 8.74 22.84
N GLU A 212 -8.49 9.90 23.15
CA GLU A 212 -7.41 10.50 22.35
C GLU A 212 -6.07 9.79 22.59
N SER A 213 -5.06 10.06 21.75
CA SER A 213 -3.70 9.54 21.92
C SER A 213 -3.06 10.07 23.22
N PRO A 214 -2.51 9.18 24.10
CA PRO A 214 -1.82 9.62 25.30
C PRO A 214 -0.55 10.41 24.97
N ARG A 215 0.09 10.12 23.84
CA ARG A 215 1.28 10.83 23.37
C ARG A 215 0.94 12.25 22.93
N TRP A 216 -0.13 12.43 22.19
CA TRP A 216 -0.60 13.76 21.77
C TRP A 216 -1.05 14.61 22.96
N LEU A 217 -1.77 14.01 23.91
CA LEU A 217 -2.16 14.71 25.15
C LEU A 217 -0.93 15.19 25.93
N ALA A 218 0.11 14.37 26.06
CA ALA A 218 1.35 14.76 26.72
C ALA A 218 2.07 15.89 25.97
N SER A 219 2.14 15.86 24.63
CA SER A 219 2.76 16.93 23.84
C SER A 219 2.00 18.27 23.93
N LYS A 220 0.71 18.24 24.29
CA LYS A 220 -0.09 19.46 24.55
C LYS A 220 -0.09 19.88 26.02
N GLY A 221 0.74 19.24 26.87
CA GLY A 221 0.83 19.54 28.29
C GLY A 221 -0.32 18.99 29.15
N ALA A 222 -1.25 18.24 28.57
CA ALA A 222 -2.39 17.65 29.29
C ALA A 222 -1.99 16.34 29.99
N TYR A 223 -0.99 16.41 30.89
CA TYR A 223 -0.36 15.25 31.52
C TYR A 223 -1.32 14.39 32.33
N GLN A 224 -2.28 14.98 33.05
CA GLN A 224 -3.25 14.24 33.84
C GLN A 224 -4.17 13.37 32.98
N GLU A 225 -4.65 13.92 31.87
CA GLU A 225 -5.47 13.17 30.91
C GLU A 225 -4.64 12.08 30.21
N ALA A 226 -3.37 12.37 29.88
CA ALA A 226 -2.46 11.41 29.29
C ALA A 226 -2.23 10.18 30.19
N ILE A 227 -2.02 10.39 31.51
CA ILE A 227 -1.87 9.33 32.51
C ILE A 227 -3.16 8.49 32.60
N GLU A 228 -4.32 9.13 32.67
CA GLU A 228 -5.60 8.41 32.76
C GLU A 228 -5.84 7.54 31.54
N VAL A 229 -5.62 8.09 30.33
CA VAL A 229 -5.77 7.37 29.06
C VAL A 229 -4.76 6.22 28.98
N LEU A 230 -3.49 6.44 29.35
CA LEU A 230 -2.46 5.41 29.36
C LEU A 230 -2.83 4.26 30.30
N ARG A 231 -3.34 4.57 31.52
CA ARG A 231 -3.84 3.58 32.48
C ARG A 231 -5.00 2.75 31.93
N ARG A 232 -5.91 3.38 31.21
CA ARG A 232 -7.04 2.66 30.56
C ARG A 232 -6.54 1.68 29.47
N PHE A 233 -5.49 2.02 28.73
CA PHE A 233 -4.92 1.14 27.71
C PHE A 233 -4.06 0.02 28.28
N ARG A 234 -3.32 0.25 29.38
CA ARG A 234 -2.41 -0.75 29.99
C ARG A 234 -3.10 -1.64 31.02
N GLY A 235 -4.22 -1.15 31.57
CA GLY A 235 -4.97 -1.84 32.64
C GLY A 235 -4.47 -1.50 34.05
N PRO A 236 -5.23 -1.88 35.08
CA PRO A 236 -4.99 -1.44 36.46
C PRO A 236 -3.77 -2.11 37.13
N THR A 237 -3.27 -3.21 36.59
CA THR A 237 -2.18 -4.01 37.18
C THR A 237 -0.79 -3.63 36.72
N VAL A 238 -0.67 -2.78 35.67
CA VAL A 238 0.62 -2.39 35.08
C VAL A 238 1.08 -1.08 35.72
N ASN A 239 2.35 -1.03 36.13
CA ASN A 239 2.97 0.23 36.53
C ASN A 239 3.28 1.05 35.27
N ILE A 240 2.55 2.15 35.07
CA ILE A 240 2.64 3.03 33.90
C ILE A 240 3.66 4.17 34.09
N GLU A 241 4.14 4.37 35.34
CA GLU A 241 5.02 5.50 35.69
C GLU A 241 6.30 5.57 34.82
N PRO A 242 7.04 4.45 34.63
CA PRO A 242 8.23 4.47 33.78
C PRO A 242 7.92 4.81 32.31
N GLU A 243 6.79 4.32 31.78
CA GLU A 243 6.37 4.60 30.40
C GLU A 243 5.96 6.07 30.27
N PHE A 244 5.27 6.61 31.27
CA PHE A 244 4.84 8.01 31.27
C PHE A 244 6.02 8.98 31.40
N GLU A 245 6.97 8.71 32.32
CA GLU A 245 8.17 9.55 32.46
C GLU A 245 9.04 9.54 31.20
N ALA A 246 9.21 8.38 30.55
CA ALA A 246 9.88 8.29 29.26
C ALA A 246 9.15 9.09 28.16
N LEU A 247 7.80 9.05 28.16
CA LEU A 247 6.98 9.82 27.22
C LEU A 247 7.13 11.33 27.45
N LYS A 248 7.13 11.76 28.70
CA LYS A 248 7.32 13.16 29.10
C LYS A 248 8.71 13.68 28.76
N ALA A 249 9.76 12.89 29.03
CA ALA A 249 11.14 13.23 28.68
C ALA A 249 11.28 13.46 27.15
N ASN A 250 10.73 12.55 26.34
CA ASN A 250 10.74 12.69 24.87
C ASN A 250 9.99 13.96 24.37
N CYS A 251 8.97 14.44 25.08
CA CYS A 251 8.28 15.68 24.73
C CYS A 251 9.15 16.92 25.08
N ILE A 252 9.84 16.89 26.22
CA ILE A 252 10.72 17.99 26.67
C ILE A 252 11.95 18.09 25.75
N ASP A 253 12.55 16.96 25.39
CA ASP A 253 13.70 16.94 24.46
C ASP A 253 13.31 17.48 23.08
N ALA A 254 12.09 17.18 22.60
CA ALA A 254 11.59 17.73 21.35
C ALA A 254 11.42 19.26 21.38
N ASP A 255 10.96 19.83 22.49
CA ASP A 255 10.83 21.28 22.65
C ASP A 255 12.21 21.98 22.69
N HIS A 256 13.25 21.33 23.26
CA HIS A 256 14.62 21.85 23.25
C HIS A 256 15.29 21.78 21.87
N ASP A 257 14.94 20.79 21.05
CA ASP A 257 15.45 20.67 19.67
C ASP A 257 14.80 21.66 18.69
N GLU A 258 13.60 22.19 18.97
CA GLU A 258 12.97 23.27 18.18
C GLU A 258 13.76 24.59 18.23
N GLU A 259 14.61 24.80 19.25
CA GLU A 259 15.51 25.96 19.34
C GLU A 259 16.66 25.93 18.31
N HIS A 260 16.86 24.79 17.60
CA HIS A 260 17.80 24.65 16.49
C HIS A 260 17.11 25.02 15.15
N SER A 261 17.16 26.29 14.87
CA SER A 261 16.71 27.10 13.72
C SER A 261 16.59 26.36 12.37
N GLY A 262 15.36 26.07 11.91
CA GLY A 262 15.01 25.86 10.51
C GLY A 262 14.11 24.66 10.24
N PRO A 263 13.50 24.58 9.06
CA PRO A 263 12.61 23.47 8.70
C PRO A 263 13.33 22.12 8.79
N VAL A 264 12.73 21.14 9.46
CA VAL A 264 13.26 19.78 9.67
C VAL A 264 13.70 19.16 8.34
N LEU A 265 12.93 19.32 7.27
CA LEU A 265 13.27 18.81 5.94
C LEU A 265 14.61 19.36 5.41
N LEU A 266 14.91 20.63 5.67
CA LEU A 266 16.17 21.23 5.23
C LEU A 266 17.36 20.67 6.02
N GLN A 267 17.20 20.39 7.30
CA GLN A 267 18.21 19.73 8.13
C GLN A 267 18.49 18.30 7.64
N VAL A 268 17.42 17.54 7.32
CA VAL A 268 17.51 16.20 6.72
C VAL A 268 18.29 16.23 5.40
N LEU A 269 17.99 17.17 4.51
CA LEU A 269 18.65 17.28 3.20
C LEU A 269 20.14 17.69 3.31
N ARG A 270 20.53 18.40 4.37
CA ARG A 270 21.93 18.77 4.65
C ARG A 270 22.74 17.63 5.27
N ASN A 271 22.09 16.72 5.98
CA ASN A 271 22.74 15.56 6.62
C ASN A 271 22.87 14.41 5.60
N GLY A 272 24.12 14.06 5.21
CA GLY A 272 24.39 13.04 4.19
C GLY A 272 23.76 11.67 4.45
N PRO A 273 24.01 11.02 5.60
CA PRO A 273 23.39 9.76 5.97
C PRO A 273 21.86 9.79 5.97
N LEU A 274 21.27 10.83 6.55
CA LEU A 274 19.83 10.96 6.68
C LEU A 274 19.17 11.27 5.31
N ARG A 275 19.86 12.02 4.46
CA ARG A 275 19.44 12.23 3.06
C ARG A 275 19.41 10.90 2.29
N LEU A 276 20.41 10.03 2.47
CA LEU A 276 20.43 8.70 1.84
C LEU A 276 19.27 7.83 2.36
N ALA A 277 19.02 7.85 3.67
CA ALA A 277 17.86 7.17 4.25
C ALA A 277 16.54 7.66 3.66
N LEU A 278 16.37 8.99 3.49
CA LEU A 278 15.18 9.57 2.86
C LEU A 278 15.05 9.14 1.38
N ILE A 279 16.14 9.13 0.62
CA ILE A 279 16.13 8.65 -0.78
C ILE A 279 15.72 7.19 -0.86
N VAL A 280 16.26 6.32 0.00
CA VAL A 280 15.89 4.89 0.06
C VAL A 280 14.41 4.74 0.46
N GLY A 281 13.94 5.49 1.44
CA GLY A 281 12.54 5.47 1.86
C GLY A 281 11.57 5.93 0.77
N CYS A 282 11.87 7.03 0.09
CA CYS A 282 11.09 7.51 -1.07
C CYS A 282 11.12 6.49 -2.22
N ALA A 283 12.29 5.88 -2.51
CA ALA A 283 12.41 4.86 -3.54
C ALA A 283 11.58 3.60 -3.22
N LEU A 284 11.53 3.16 -1.96
CA LEU A 284 10.67 2.04 -1.54
C LEU A 284 9.20 2.31 -1.86
N MET A 285 8.71 3.50 -1.51
CA MET A 285 7.34 3.93 -1.76
C MET A 285 7.04 4.12 -3.26
N MET A 286 8.00 4.65 -4.02
CA MET A 286 7.91 4.83 -5.46
C MET A 286 7.89 3.49 -6.21
N PHE A 287 8.86 2.60 -5.96
CA PHE A 287 8.94 1.32 -6.66
C PHE A 287 7.82 0.36 -6.28
N GLN A 288 7.22 0.47 -5.08
CA GLN A 288 6.00 -0.22 -4.73
C GLN A 288 4.88 0.08 -5.74
N GLN A 289 4.72 1.34 -6.13
CA GLN A 289 3.66 1.77 -7.06
C GLN A 289 4.02 1.46 -8.52
N ILE A 290 5.27 1.74 -8.92
CA ILE A 290 5.75 1.49 -10.29
C ILE A 290 5.76 -0.01 -10.63
N ALA A 291 5.89 -0.90 -9.64
CA ALA A 291 5.72 -2.34 -9.83
C ALA A 291 4.31 -2.72 -10.29
N GLY A 292 3.32 -1.81 -10.21
CA GLY A 292 2.00 -1.96 -10.81
C GLY A 292 0.94 -2.56 -9.89
N ILE A 293 1.12 -2.55 -8.56
CA ILE A 293 0.13 -3.14 -7.65
C ILE A 293 -1.25 -2.50 -7.80
N ASN A 294 -1.31 -1.19 -7.85
CA ASN A 294 -2.58 -0.50 -7.96
C ASN A 294 -3.19 -0.62 -9.36
N THR A 295 -2.38 -0.80 -10.41
CA THR A 295 -2.87 -1.22 -11.73
C THR A 295 -3.63 -2.55 -11.63
N VAL A 296 -3.03 -3.54 -10.96
CA VAL A 296 -3.65 -4.86 -10.77
C VAL A 296 -4.92 -4.76 -9.93
N MET A 297 -4.93 -3.94 -8.89
CA MET A 297 -6.10 -3.80 -8.01
C MET A 297 -7.24 -2.98 -8.64
N TYR A 298 -6.93 -1.86 -9.32
CA TYR A 298 -7.96 -1.00 -9.93
C TYR A 298 -8.51 -1.57 -11.24
N TYR A 299 -7.68 -2.23 -12.04
CA TYR A 299 -8.03 -2.72 -13.36
C TYR A 299 -8.01 -4.25 -13.47
N GLY A 300 -7.98 -4.98 -12.34
CA GLY A 300 -7.82 -6.43 -12.31
C GLY A 300 -8.87 -7.17 -13.15
N ALA A 301 -10.15 -6.85 -12.99
CA ALA A 301 -11.22 -7.45 -13.80
C ALA A 301 -11.09 -7.06 -15.28
N THR A 302 -10.70 -5.82 -15.58
CA THR A 302 -10.43 -5.36 -16.95
C THR A 302 -9.24 -6.09 -17.58
N ILE A 303 -8.13 -6.28 -16.83
CA ILE A 303 -6.95 -7.04 -17.29
C ILE A 303 -7.33 -8.49 -17.60
N ILE A 304 -8.15 -9.10 -16.76
CA ILE A 304 -8.67 -10.47 -16.99
C ILE A 304 -9.58 -10.52 -18.24
N GLN A 305 -10.43 -9.51 -18.44
CA GLN A 305 -11.20 -9.41 -19.70
C GLN A 305 -10.27 -9.25 -20.91
N MET A 306 -9.26 -8.37 -20.84
CA MET A 306 -8.27 -8.17 -21.91
C MET A 306 -7.51 -9.45 -22.28
N SER A 307 -7.39 -10.43 -21.35
CA SER A 307 -6.76 -11.72 -21.62
C SER A 307 -7.62 -12.68 -22.45
N GLY A 308 -8.89 -12.34 -22.70
CA GLY A 308 -9.83 -13.16 -23.50
C GLY A 308 -10.98 -13.78 -22.70
N VAL A 309 -11.16 -13.42 -21.43
CA VAL A 309 -12.32 -13.84 -20.63
C VAL A 309 -13.53 -12.99 -20.99
N HIS A 310 -14.39 -13.53 -21.85
CA HIS A 310 -15.57 -12.84 -22.39
C HIS A 310 -16.61 -12.42 -21.33
N ASP A 311 -16.86 -13.30 -20.35
CA ASP A 311 -17.93 -13.13 -19.38
C ASP A 311 -17.47 -12.15 -18.27
N ALA A 312 -18.14 -11.00 -18.18
CA ALA A 312 -17.86 -9.95 -17.21
C ALA A 312 -17.94 -10.46 -15.75
N SER A 313 -18.96 -11.29 -15.44
CA SER A 313 -19.12 -11.84 -14.09
C SER A 313 -17.99 -12.80 -13.74
N LYS A 314 -17.54 -13.65 -14.68
CA LYS A 314 -16.37 -14.52 -14.48
C LYS A 314 -15.09 -13.71 -14.27
N ALA A 315 -14.89 -12.64 -15.02
CA ALA A 315 -13.72 -11.77 -14.85
C ALA A 315 -13.69 -11.12 -13.45
N ILE A 316 -14.84 -10.67 -12.95
CA ILE A 316 -14.98 -10.10 -11.60
C ILE A 316 -14.69 -11.17 -10.53
N TRP A 317 -15.22 -12.38 -10.64
CA TRP A 317 -14.95 -13.46 -9.69
C TRP A 317 -13.48 -13.92 -9.70
N LEU A 318 -12.83 -13.93 -10.86
CA LEU A 318 -11.40 -14.21 -10.97
C LEU A 318 -10.56 -13.09 -10.32
N ALA A 319 -10.98 -11.83 -10.46
CA ALA A 319 -10.35 -10.71 -9.74
C ALA A 319 -10.55 -10.83 -8.23
N ALA A 320 -11.70 -11.32 -7.76
CA ALA A 320 -11.93 -11.61 -6.34
C ALA A 320 -11.03 -12.73 -5.83
N ALA A 321 -10.81 -13.79 -6.63
CA ALA A 321 -9.86 -14.85 -6.29
C ALA A 321 -8.41 -14.30 -6.21
N ALA A 322 -8.03 -13.40 -7.10
CA ALA A 322 -6.73 -12.73 -7.05
C ALA A 322 -6.58 -11.85 -5.79
N SER A 323 -7.60 -11.07 -5.44
CA SER A 323 -7.64 -10.28 -4.21
C SER A 323 -7.58 -11.15 -2.95
N PHE A 324 -8.18 -12.35 -2.97
CA PHE A 324 -8.04 -13.34 -1.89
C PHE A 324 -6.59 -13.81 -1.72
N VAL A 325 -5.88 -14.09 -2.82
CA VAL A 325 -4.44 -14.46 -2.76
C VAL A 325 -3.64 -13.33 -2.11
N ASN A 326 -3.89 -12.07 -2.49
CA ASN A 326 -3.23 -10.91 -1.88
C ASN A 326 -3.49 -10.86 -0.36
N PHE A 327 -4.73 -11.01 0.06
CA PHE A 327 -5.14 -11.03 1.46
C PHE A 327 -4.48 -12.19 2.23
N ALA A 328 -4.57 -13.42 1.74
CA ALA A 328 -4.01 -14.59 2.39
C ALA A 328 -2.48 -14.51 2.50
N CYS A 329 -1.80 -14.03 1.46
CA CYS A 329 -0.34 -13.90 1.46
C CYS A 329 0.17 -12.76 2.34
N SER A 330 -0.67 -11.78 2.71
CA SER A 330 -0.32 -10.74 3.68
C SER A 330 -0.02 -11.32 5.07
N PHE A 331 -0.73 -12.38 5.48
CA PHE A 331 -0.43 -13.10 6.74
C PHE A 331 0.94 -13.83 6.67
N ILE A 332 1.31 -14.34 5.50
CA ILE A 332 2.64 -14.94 5.29
C ILE A 332 3.72 -13.88 5.50
N GLY A 333 3.55 -12.69 4.93
CA GLY A 333 4.46 -11.56 5.12
C GLY A 333 4.64 -11.19 6.59
N MET A 334 3.54 -11.09 7.33
CA MET A 334 3.54 -10.81 8.76
C MET A 334 4.32 -11.85 9.56
N ALA A 335 4.22 -13.14 9.20
CA ALA A 335 4.96 -14.21 9.85
C ALA A 335 6.45 -14.27 9.46
N LEU A 336 6.80 -13.85 8.25
CA LEU A 336 8.16 -13.94 7.71
C LEU A 336 9.04 -12.74 8.06
N VAL A 337 8.48 -11.56 8.27
CA VAL A 337 9.23 -10.32 8.50
C VAL A 337 10.22 -10.42 9.66
N GLU A 338 9.80 -11.05 10.77
CA GLU A 338 10.66 -11.25 11.95
C GLU A 338 11.64 -12.43 11.78
N ARG A 339 11.38 -13.35 10.85
CA ARG A 339 12.22 -14.52 10.64
C ARG A 339 13.31 -14.26 9.60
N ILE A 340 12.96 -13.72 8.46
CA ILE A 340 13.84 -13.57 7.28
C ILE A 340 14.58 -12.22 7.31
N GLY A 341 13.97 -11.17 7.86
CA GLY A 341 14.49 -9.80 7.83
C GLY A 341 13.89 -8.96 6.70
N ARG A 342 14.04 -7.65 6.83
CA ARG A 342 13.36 -6.69 5.95
C ARG A 342 13.98 -6.62 4.56
N ARG A 343 15.31 -6.56 4.47
CA ARG A 343 16.05 -6.47 3.20
C ARG A 343 15.83 -7.71 2.34
N LEU A 344 16.08 -8.90 2.90
CA LEU A 344 15.99 -10.14 2.14
C LEU A 344 14.55 -10.40 1.67
N LEU A 345 13.56 -10.13 2.53
CA LEU A 345 12.15 -10.28 2.18
C LEU A 345 11.74 -9.33 1.03
N THR A 346 12.20 -8.08 1.05
CA THR A 346 11.97 -7.11 -0.04
C THR A 346 12.58 -7.58 -1.36
N LEU A 347 13.84 -8.03 -1.34
CA LEU A 347 14.54 -8.49 -2.55
C LEU A 347 13.93 -9.75 -3.15
N LEU A 348 13.57 -10.74 -2.32
CA LEU A 348 12.92 -11.97 -2.77
C LEU A 348 11.53 -11.69 -3.35
N SER A 349 10.75 -10.85 -2.68
CA SER A 349 9.44 -10.40 -3.15
C SER A 349 9.54 -9.71 -4.51
N LEU A 350 10.43 -8.75 -4.65
CA LEU A 350 10.59 -8.00 -5.89
C LEU A 350 11.11 -8.87 -7.04
N ALA A 351 12.02 -9.82 -6.77
CA ALA A 351 12.47 -10.81 -7.76
C ALA A 351 11.29 -11.69 -8.25
N GLY A 352 10.43 -12.14 -7.32
CA GLY A 352 9.21 -12.88 -7.67
C GLY A 352 8.21 -12.05 -8.47
N VAL A 353 8.05 -10.77 -8.14
CA VAL A 353 7.22 -9.80 -8.89
C VAL A 353 7.73 -9.64 -10.32
N ILE A 354 9.04 -9.46 -10.52
CA ILE A 354 9.67 -9.35 -11.85
C ILE A 354 9.39 -10.61 -12.68
N ALA A 355 9.60 -11.79 -12.10
CA ALA A 355 9.32 -13.06 -12.78
C ALA A 355 7.82 -13.20 -13.14
N SER A 356 6.92 -12.79 -12.25
CA SER A 356 5.48 -12.84 -12.47
C SER A 356 5.02 -11.85 -13.55
N LEU A 357 5.59 -10.64 -13.58
CA LEU A 357 5.34 -9.66 -14.64
C LEU A 357 5.85 -10.15 -16.00
N ALA A 358 6.98 -10.87 -16.03
CA ALA A 358 7.46 -11.50 -17.26
C ALA A 358 6.51 -12.59 -17.76
N VAL A 359 5.95 -13.43 -16.87
CA VAL A 359 4.92 -14.44 -17.24
C VAL A 359 3.66 -13.75 -17.76
N LEU A 360 3.20 -12.70 -17.10
CA LEU A 360 2.03 -11.92 -17.48
C LEU A 360 2.22 -11.26 -18.86
N ALA A 361 3.35 -10.60 -19.07
CA ALA A 361 3.71 -9.97 -20.34
C ALA A 361 3.84 -11.00 -21.48
N ALA A 362 4.51 -12.13 -21.22
CA ALA A 362 4.64 -13.22 -22.19
C ALA A 362 3.26 -13.82 -22.57
N GLY A 363 2.34 -13.95 -21.60
CA GLY A 363 0.98 -14.40 -21.86
C GLY A 363 0.23 -13.50 -22.84
N PHE A 364 0.30 -12.18 -22.64
CA PHE A 364 -0.28 -11.21 -23.57
C PHE A 364 0.46 -11.16 -24.91
N GLN A 365 1.77 -11.31 -24.92
CA GLN A 365 2.57 -11.33 -26.16
C GLN A 365 2.27 -12.54 -27.02
N LEU A 366 2.15 -13.74 -26.44
CA LEU A 366 1.76 -14.96 -27.14
C LEU A 366 0.32 -14.85 -27.67
N ALA A 367 -0.59 -14.27 -26.89
CA ALA A 367 -1.95 -14.00 -27.34
C ALA A 367 -2.02 -13.03 -28.53
N ASP A 368 -1.12 -12.05 -28.58
CA ASP A 368 -0.97 -11.11 -29.68
C ASP A 368 -0.42 -11.80 -30.93
N MET A 369 0.64 -12.59 -30.80
CA MET A 369 1.31 -13.30 -31.91
C MET A 369 0.40 -14.35 -32.57
N GLU A 370 -0.47 -15.02 -31.79
CA GLU A 370 -1.44 -16.01 -32.28
C GLU A 370 -2.85 -15.41 -32.45
N SER A 371 -2.94 -14.09 -32.59
CA SER A 371 -4.20 -13.37 -32.75
C SER A 371 -4.92 -13.80 -34.04
N PRO A 372 -6.22 -14.11 -33.99
CA PRO A 372 -6.99 -14.51 -35.17
C PRO A 372 -6.96 -13.44 -36.26
N SER A 373 -6.84 -13.84 -37.52
CA SER A 373 -6.90 -12.93 -38.66
C SER A 373 -8.31 -12.36 -38.86
N VAL A 374 -8.40 -11.16 -39.39
CA VAL A 374 -9.65 -10.56 -39.86
C VAL A 374 -9.98 -11.15 -41.21
N GLY A 375 -11.18 -11.73 -41.35
CA GLY A 375 -11.66 -12.27 -42.64
C GLY A 375 -12.01 -11.17 -43.65
N PRO A 376 -12.20 -11.53 -44.93
CA PRO A 376 -12.61 -10.56 -45.93
C PRO A 376 -13.99 -9.99 -45.59
N SER A 377 -14.08 -8.69 -45.42
CA SER A 377 -15.32 -8.01 -45.04
C SER A 377 -16.34 -8.03 -46.19
N LEU A 378 -17.53 -8.53 -45.93
CA LEU A 378 -18.68 -8.39 -46.83
C LEU A 378 -19.33 -6.99 -46.76
N VAL A 379 -18.94 -6.19 -45.80
CA VAL A 379 -19.37 -4.78 -45.64
C VAL A 379 -18.21 -3.89 -46.06
N PRO A 380 -18.41 -2.92 -46.97
CA PRO A 380 -17.38 -1.94 -47.27
C PRO A 380 -17.03 -1.20 -45.97
N SER A 381 -15.94 -1.59 -45.34
CA SER A 381 -15.39 -0.90 -44.17
C SER A 381 -14.78 0.42 -44.65
N SER A 382 -15.63 1.42 -44.85
CA SER A 382 -15.22 2.78 -45.11
C SER A 382 -14.75 3.40 -43.77
N GLY A 383 -13.44 3.30 -43.47
CA GLY A 383 -12.90 3.90 -42.26
C GLY A 383 -11.61 3.22 -41.78
N ILE A 384 -11.08 3.71 -40.65
CA ILE A 384 -9.82 3.29 -40.03
C ILE A 384 -9.82 1.77 -39.71
N CYS A 385 -10.97 1.20 -39.33
CA CYS A 385 -11.10 -0.20 -38.93
C CYS A 385 -10.90 -1.24 -40.08
N GLY A 386 -11.05 -0.83 -41.33
CA GLY A 386 -10.83 -1.70 -42.50
C GLY A 386 -9.36 -2.05 -42.76
N ASN A 387 -8.41 -1.36 -42.17
CA ASN A 387 -6.98 -1.55 -42.41
C ASN A 387 -6.34 -2.60 -41.48
N PHE A 388 -7.06 -3.09 -40.50
CA PHE A 388 -6.52 -4.06 -39.53
C PHE A 388 -6.65 -5.49 -40.03
N SER A 389 -5.55 -6.24 -39.94
CA SER A 389 -5.45 -7.61 -40.45
C SER A 389 -5.65 -8.70 -39.39
N THR A 390 -5.50 -8.33 -38.09
CA THR A 390 -5.65 -9.25 -36.97
C THR A 390 -6.61 -8.70 -35.92
N CYS A 391 -7.18 -9.59 -35.09
CA CYS A 391 -8.04 -9.21 -33.98
C CYS A 391 -7.31 -8.26 -33.03
N SER A 392 -6.03 -8.54 -32.71
CA SER A 392 -5.24 -7.73 -31.79
C SER A 392 -5.03 -6.30 -32.31
N SER A 393 -4.68 -6.15 -33.59
CA SER A 393 -4.54 -4.83 -34.22
C SER A 393 -5.88 -4.08 -34.27
N CYS A 394 -6.99 -4.79 -34.50
CA CYS A 394 -8.34 -4.23 -34.51
C CYS A 394 -8.76 -3.73 -33.13
N THR A 395 -8.65 -4.58 -32.10
CA THR A 395 -9.03 -4.24 -30.71
C THR A 395 -7.99 -3.40 -29.97
N GLY A 396 -6.84 -3.15 -30.56
CA GLY A 396 -5.84 -2.21 -30.07
C GLY A 396 -6.23 -0.75 -30.30
N SER A 397 -7.18 -0.48 -31.21
CA SER A 397 -7.76 0.84 -31.42
C SER A 397 -9.03 0.98 -30.58
N SER A 398 -9.16 2.09 -29.85
CA SER A 398 -10.37 2.44 -29.09
C SER A 398 -11.63 2.61 -29.94
N ASP A 399 -11.46 2.87 -31.25
CA ASP A 399 -12.56 3.13 -32.18
C ASP A 399 -13.08 1.87 -32.86
N CYS A 400 -12.39 0.72 -32.70
CA CYS A 400 -12.69 -0.51 -33.40
C CYS A 400 -12.93 -1.71 -32.47
N GLY A 401 -13.71 -2.68 -32.91
CA GLY A 401 -13.89 -3.94 -32.23
C GLY A 401 -14.00 -5.10 -33.22
N TYR A 402 -13.75 -6.30 -32.74
CA TYR A 402 -13.69 -7.52 -33.52
C TYR A 402 -14.97 -8.32 -33.38
N CYS A 403 -15.66 -8.53 -34.52
CA CYS A 403 -16.90 -9.32 -34.64
C CYS A 403 -16.58 -10.69 -35.21
N TYR A 404 -16.92 -11.78 -34.49
CA TYR A 404 -16.57 -13.14 -34.91
C TYR A 404 -17.60 -14.17 -34.45
N ILE A 405 -17.55 -15.39 -35.04
CA ILE A 405 -18.36 -16.55 -34.61
C ILE A 405 -17.52 -17.44 -33.69
N PRO A 406 -17.99 -17.78 -32.48
CA PRO A 406 -17.30 -18.71 -31.58
C PRO A 406 -17.07 -20.07 -32.26
N GLY A 407 -15.83 -20.59 -32.18
CA GLY A 407 -15.44 -21.86 -32.84
C GLY A 407 -14.94 -21.74 -34.27
N ALA A 408 -15.18 -20.61 -34.96
CA ALA A 408 -14.64 -20.33 -36.29
C ALA A 408 -14.16 -18.88 -36.43
N PRO A 409 -13.21 -18.44 -35.61
CA PRO A 409 -12.85 -17.01 -35.52
C PRO A 409 -12.16 -16.47 -36.79
N THR A 410 -11.69 -17.31 -37.69
CA THR A 410 -10.97 -16.90 -38.91
C THR A 410 -11.82 -16.87 -40.16
N SER A 411 -12.95 -17.60 -40.22
CA SER A 411 -13.73 -17.75 -41.47
C SER A 411 -14.81 -16.67 -41.67
N ASN A 412 -15.35 -16.10 -40.59
CA ASN A 412 -16.42 -15.10 -40.65
C ASN A 412 -16.18 -14.01 -39.58
N SER A 413 -15.05 -13.36 -39.66
CA SER A 413 -14.66 -12.31 -38.71
C SER A 413 -14.43 -10.98 -39.43
N THR A 414 -14.83 -9.88 -38.79
CA THR A 414 -14.67 -8.52 -39.33
C THR A 414 -14.26 -7.55 -38.24
N CYS A 415 -13.43 -6.58 -38.60
CA CYS A 415 -13.14 -5.45 -37.75
C CYS A 415 -14.10 -4.30 -38.07
N LEU A 416 -14.89 -3.87 -37.10
CA LEU A 416 -15.99 -2.92 -37.29
C LEU A 416 -15.83 -1.73 -36.32
N PRO A 417 -16.33 -0.53 -36.71
CA PRO A 417 -16.33 0.61 -35.83
C PRO A 417 -17.26 0.40 -34.62
N VAL A 418 -16.80 0.89 -33.46
CA VAL A 418 -17.54 0.86 -32.20
C VAL A 418 -18.70 1.85 -32.26
N ASN A 419 -19.85 1.48 -31.70
CA ASN A 419 -20.95 2.41 -31.54
C ASN A 419 -20.62 3.37 -30.36
N ALA A 420 -20.46 4.65 -30.65
CA ALA A 420 -20.12 5.65 -29.65
C ALA A 420 -21.16 5.79 -28.50
N ASN A 421 -22.42 5.37 -28.76
CA ASN A 421 -23.47 5.39 -27.74
C ASN A 421 -23.63 4.06 -26.98
N ASN A 422 -23.03 2.98 -27.48
CA ASN A 422 -23.03 1.68 -26.83
C ASN A 422 -21.81 0.86 -27.29
N MET A 423 -20.75 0.84 -26.48
CA MET A 423 -19.50 0.15 -26.80
C MET A 423 -19.62 -1.39 -26.86
N ASP A 424 -20.72 -1.93 -26.36
CA ASP A 424 -20.96 -3.38 -26.34
C ASP A 424 -21.55 -3.93 -27.68
N VAL A 425 -21.68 -3.05 -28.68
CA VAL A 425 -22.12 -3.40 -30.04
C VAL A 425 -21.35 -2.61 -31.09
N SER A 426 -21.31 -3.14 -32.33
CA SER A 426 -20.75 -2.43 -33.46
C SER A 426 -21.71 -1.34 -33.98
N LEU A 427 -21.17 -0.30 -34.60
CA LEU A 427 -21.96 0.73 -35.28
C LEU A 427 -22.68 0.15 -36.51
N VAL A 428 -22.04 -0.77 -37.22
CA VAL A 428 -22.51 -1.38 -38.47
C VAL A 428 -22.22 -2.89 -38.49
N GLY A 429 -22.91 -3.65 -39.32
CA GLY A 429 -22.61 -5.04 -39.61
C GLY A 429 -23.22 -6.06 -38.66
N SER A 430 -22.65 -7.26 -38.60
CA SER A 430 -23.26 -8.44 -37.96
C SER A 430 -23.33 -8.40 -36.44
N CYS A 431 -22.52 -7.53 -35.78
CA CYS A 431 -22.50 -7.35 -34.34
C CYS A 431 -23.25 -6.07 -33.87
N GLN A 432 -24.13 -5.53 -34.71
CA GLN A 432 -24.96 -4.36 -34.38
C GLN A 432 -26.04 -4.68 -33.33
N GLN A 433 -26.45 -5.96 -33.23
CA GLN A 433 -27.40 -6.44 -32.24
C GLN A 433 -26.69 -7.32 -31.21
N ALA A 434 -26.90 -7.05 -29.95
CA ALA A 434 -26.28 -7.78 -28.84
C ALA A 434 -26.84 -9.20 -28.65
N THR A 435 -28.06 -9.49 -29.14
CA THR A 435 -28.77 -10.77 -28.92
C THR A 435 -29.39 -11.31 -30.22
N GLY A 436 -29.43 -12.63 -30.33
CA GLY A 436 -30.13 -13.32 -31.46
C GLY A 436 -29.24 -13.61 -32.67
N THR A 437 -27.97 -13.27 -32.65
CA THR A 437 -27.00 -13.59 -33.72
C THR A 437 -25.94 -14.58 -33.22
N PRO A 438 -25.36 -15.44 -34.06
CA PRO A 438 -24.25 -16.31 -33.70
C PRO A 438 -22.93 -15.54 -33.51
N PHE A 439 -22.92 -14.24 -33.77
CA PHE A 439 -21.74 -13.39 -33.71
C PHE A 439 -21.51 -12.89 -32.30
N VAL A 440 -20.22 -12.83 -31.90
CA VAL A 440 -19.77 -12.27 -30.65
C VAL A 440 -18.97 -11.01 -30.95
N TRP A 441 -19.25 -9.95 -30.19
CA TRP A 441 -18.53 -8.69 -30.22
C TRP A 441 -17.40 -8.69 -29.20
N ALA A 442 -16.19 -8.48 -29.67
CA ALA A 442 -15.01 -8.34 -28.81
C ALA A 442 -14.45 -6.91 -28.90
N TYR A 443 -14.62 -6.17 -27.82
CA TYR A 443 -14.09 -4.83 -27.64
C TYR A 443 -12.96 -4.86 -26.59
N ASN A 444 -11.76 -4.42 -26.97
CA ASN A 444 -10.55 -4.42 -26.14
C ASN A 444 -10.05 -5.81 -25.69
N TRP A 445 -10.54 -6.89 -26.27
CA TRP A 445 -10.06 -8.26 -26.02
C TRP A 445 -10.12 -9.10 -27.30
N CYS A 446 -9.33 -10.18 -27.32
CA CYS A 446 -9.39 -11.17 -28.40
C CYS A 446 -9.54 -12.58 -27.83
N PRO A 447 -10.24 -13.50 -28.54
CA PRO A 447 -10.23 -14.89 -28.12
C PRO A 447 -8.80 -15.45 -28.15
N SER A 448 -8.34 -15.99 -27.04
CA SER A 448 -6.98 -16.50 -26.87
C SER A 448 -6.98 -17.77 -26.06
N ARG A 449 -6.11 -18.72 -26.44
CA ARG A 449 -5.84 -19.92 -25.64
C ARG A 449 -4.86 -19.67 -24.48
N TYR A 450 -4.21 -18.49 -24.42
CA TYR A 450 -3.23 -18.13 -23.40
C TYR A 450 -3.80 -17.35 -22.22
N ALA A 451 -5.11 -17.16 -22.13
CA ALA A 451 -5.78 -16.46 -21.02
C ALA A 451 -5.39 -17.03 -19.64
N TRP A 452 -5.21 -18.36 -19.54
CA TRP A 452 -4.77 -19.02 -18.32
C TRP A 452 -3.38 -18.55 -17.85
N MET A 453 -2.46 -18.29 -18.78
CA MET A 453 -1.09 -17.84 -18.48
C MET A 453 -1.10 -16.41 -17.90
N THR A 454 -1.94 -15.54 -18.46
CA THR A 454 -2.16 -14.19 -17.95
C THR A 454 -2.74 -14.21 -16.54
N ILE A 455 -3.78 -15.04 -16.30
CA ILE A 455 -4.39 -15.18 -14.98
C ILE A 455 -3.37 -15.75 -13.98
N MET A 456 -2.61 -16.77 -14.36
CA MET A 456 -1.56 -17.35 -13.50
C MET A 456 -0.48 -16.32 -13.17
N GLY A 457 -0.04 -15.53 -14.16
CA GLY A 457 0.91 -14.44 -13.95
C GLY A 457 0.42 -13.40 -12.91
N LEU A 458 -0.88 -13.06 -12.97
CA LEU A 458 -1.53 -12.15 -12.05
C LEU A 458 -1.57 -12.74 -10.61
N LEU A 459 -1.92 -14.01 -10.46
CA LEU A 459 -1.95 -14.69 -9.16
C LEU A 459 -0.55 -14.82 -8.55
N LEU A 460 0.46 -15.19 -9.35
CA LEU A 460 1.86 -15.25 -8.93
C LEU A 460 2.38 -13.86 -8.54
N TYR A 461 2.01 -12.83 -9.29
CA TYR A 461 2.35 -11.45 -8.97
C TYR A 461 1.89 -11.08 -7.55
N LEU A 462 0.62 -11.31 -7.21
CA LEU A 462 0.08 -11.00 -5.89
C LEU A 462 0.66 -11.90 -4.80
N PHE A 463 0.92 -13.17 -5.11
CA PHE A 463 1.57 -14.12 -4.20
C PHE A 463 2.95 -13.63 -3.76
N PHE A 464 3.78 -13.11 -4.67
CA PHE A 464 5.10 -12.59 -4.34
C PHE A 464 5.06 -11.15 -3.81
N PHE A 465 4.14 -10.33 -4.28
CA PHE A 465 4.04 -8.92 -3.88
C PHE A 465 3.62 -8.77 -2.41
N ALA A 466 2.56 -9.46 -1.98
CA ALA A 466 1.94 -9.26 -0.67
C ALA A 466 2.87 -9.47 0.52
N PRO A 467 3.71 -10.54 0.58
CA PRO A 467 4.55 -10.79 1.75
C PRO A 467 5.68 -9.79 1.96
N GLY A 468 6.20 -9.21 0.87
CA GLY A 468 7.37 -8.33 0.92
C GLY A 468 7.04 -6.90 0.51
N LEU A 469 6.95 -6.65 -0.79
CA LEU A 469 6.79 -5.29 -1.31
C LEU A 469 5.48 -4.61 -0.86
N GLY A 470 4.46 -5.39 -0.46
CA GLY A 470 3.22 -4.88 0.09
C GLY A 470 3.39 -4.18 1.44
N ALA A 471 4.13 -4.78 2.37
CA ALA A 471 4.26 -4.28 3.74
C ALA A 471 5.61 -3.61 4.03
N MET A 472 6.72 -4.07 3.41
CA MET A 472 8.07 -3.64 3.75
C MET A 472 8.34 -2.14 3.52
N PRO A 473 7.85 -1.48 2.47
CA PRO A 473 8.04 -0.04 2.30
C PRO A 473 7.56 0.78 3.52
N TRP A 474 6.42 0.41 4.09
CA TRP A 474 5.85 1.06 5.28
C TRP A 474 6.64 0.74 6.54
N THR A 475 6.99 -0.54 6.74
CA THR A 475 7.76 -1.00 7.90
C THR A 475 9.14 -0.37 7.93
N ILE A 476 9.89 -0.45 6.83
CA ILE A 476 11.25 0.08 6.74
C ILE A 476 11.24 1.59 6.94
N ASN A 477 10.33 2.34 6.31
CA ASN A 477 10.21 3.78 6.50
C ASN A 477 9.91 4.18 7.95
N SER A 478 9.27 3.31 8.74
CA SER A 478 9.06 3.57 10.18
C SER A 478 10.31 3.32 11.03
N GLU A 479 11.30 2.57 10.50
CA GLU A 479 12.51 2.14 11.22
C GLU A 479 13.77 2.96 10.88
N ILE A 480 13.88 3.51 9.65
CA ILE A 480 15.14 4.09 9.15
C ILE A 480 15.39 5.56 9.54
N TYR A 481 14.42 6.22 10.17
CA TYR A 481 14.55 7.63 10.53
C TYR A 481 14.71 7.83 12.04
N PRO A 482 15.58 8.76 12.49
CA PRO A 482 15.64 9.16 13.88
C PRO A 482 14.33 9.82 14.32
N LEU A 483 14.06 9.80 15.62
CA LEU A 483 12.77 10.24 16.18
C LEU A 483 12.37 11.67 15.77
N TRP A 484 13.31 12.60 15.81
CA TRP A 484 13.06 14.02 15.50
C TRP A 484 12.72 14.28 14.02
N ALA A 485 13.25 13.48 13.09
CA ALA A 485 13.02 13.64 11.64
C ALA A 485 11.94 12.68 11.08
N ARG A 486 11.55 11.67 11.85
CA ARG A 486 10.72 10.54 11.38
C ARG A 486 9.41 10.98 10.76
N SER A 487 8.64 11.83 11.44
CA SER A 487 7.35 12.30 10.97
C SER A 487 7.47 13.01 9.61
N THR A 488 8.42 13.92 9.48
CA THR A 488 8.67 14.65 8.23
C THR A 488 9.14 13.73 7.10
N CYS A 489 10.13 12.86 7.37
CA CYS A 489 10.65 11.94 6.35
C CYS A 489 9.60 10.92 5.90
N PHE A 490 8.83 10.38 6.83
CA PHE A 490 7.75 9.45 6.51
C PHE A 490 6.65 10.12 5.69
N SER A 491 6.28 11.36 6.00
CA SER A 491 5.30 12.14 5.23
C SER A 491 5.78 12.41 3.80
N VAL A 492 7.05 12.76 3.62
CA VAL A 492 7.64 12.93 2.29
C VAL A 492 7.61 11.61 1.51
N ALA A 493 8.05 10.50 2.12
CA ALA A 493 8.03 9.19 1.48
C ALA A 493 6.59 8.77 1.10
N THR A 494 5.61 8.99 1.98
CA THR A 494 4.19 8.71 1.71
C THR A 494 3.64 9.60 0.58
N SER A 495 4.08 10.85 0.49
CA SER A 495 3.71 11.73 -0.64
C SER A 495 4.22 11.18 -1.98
N PHE A 496 5.44 10.61 -2.02
CA PHE A 496 5.93 9.88 -3.18
C PHE A 496 5.05 8.67 -3.53
N ASN A 497 4.59 7.91 -2.52
CA ASN A 497 3.68 6.79 -2.75
C ASN A 497 2.40 7.24 -3.47
N TRP A 498 1.73 8.25 -2.95
CA TRP A 498 0.50 8.78 -3.55
C TRP A 498 0.71 9.39 -4.94
N ALA A 499 1.81 10.13 -5.13
CA ALA A 499 2.13 10.74 -6.43
C ALA A 499 2.36 9.67 -7.52
N PHE A 500 3.11 8.62 -7.22
CA PHE A 500 3.36 7.53 -8.17
C PHE A 500 2.15 6.60 -8.33
N ASN A 501 1.32 6.43 -7.30
CA ASN A 501 0.02 5.77 -7.43
C ASN A 501 -0.87 6.53 -8.42
N LEU A 502 -0.97 7.86 -8.28
CA LEU A 502 -1.72 8.70 -9.21
C LEU A 502 -1.18 8.58 -10.64
N LEU A 503 0.14 8.67 -10.82
CA LEU A 503 0.77 8.54 -12.13
C LEU A 503 0.41 7.20 -12.80
N VAL A 504 0.59 6.09 -12.09
CA VAL A 504 0.36 4.73 -12.63
C VAL A 504 -1.13 4.51 -12.94
N SER A 505 -2.04 4.98 -12.06
CA SER A 505 -3.47 4.81 -12.26
C SER A 505 -4.04 5.66 -13.39
N MET A 506 -3.48 6.85 -13.63
CA MET A 506 -3.90 7.75 -14.74
C MET A 506 -3.36 7.34 -16.11
N THR A 507 -2.34 6.50 -16.14
CA THR A 507 -1.63 6.25 -17.41
C THR A 507 -1.79 4.81 -17.91
N PHE A 508 -2.34 3.90 -17.13
CA PHE A 508 -2.31 2.47 -17.47
C PHE A 508 -3.06 2.14 -18.76
N LEU A 509 -4.32 2.55 -18.89
CA LEU A 509 -5.13 2.23 -20.07
C LEU A 509 -4.57 2.92 -21.33
N THR A 510 -4.23 4.20 -21.20
CA THR A 510 -3.58 4.97 -22.27
C THR A 510 -2.23 4.36 -22.67
N LEU A 511 -1.46 3.86 -21.69
CA LEU A 511 -0.19 3.18 -21.94
C LEU A 511 -0.38 1.87 -22.71
N THR A 512 -1.41 1.07 -22.36
CA THR A 512 -1.72 -0.18 -23.07
C THR A 512 -2.17 0.06 -24.53
N GLU A 513 -2.74 1.22 -24.82
CA GLU A 513 -3.08 1.64 -26.19
C GLU A 513 -1.82 2.12 -26.96
N ALA A 514 -0.93 2.88 -26.29
CA ALA A 514 0.26 3.49 -26.91
C ALA A 514 1.37 2.49 -27.24
N ILE A 515 1.65 1.53 -26.33
CA ILE A 515 2.78 0.58 -26.44
C ILE A 515 2.39 -0.89 -26.41
N THR A 516 1.13 -1.22 -26.57
CA THR A 516 0.52 -2.54 -26.47
C THR A 516 0.31 -3.05 -25.04
N LYS A 517 -0.60 -4.02 -24.88
CA LYS A 517 -0.92 -4.64 -23.57
C LYS A 517 0.30 -5.34 -22.96
N TYR A 518 1.04 -6.13 -23.74
CA TYR A 518 2.26 -6.80 -23.28
C TYR A 518 3.41 -5.81 -23.02
N GLY A 519 3.51 -4.74 -23.82
CA GLY A 519 4.53 -3.71 -23.67
C GLY A 519 4.45 -2.99 -22.33
N ALA A 520 3.25 -2.71 -21.83
CA ALA A 520 3.04 -2.08 -20.53
C ALA A 520 3.57 -2.97 -19.39
N PHE A 521 3.32 -4.30 -19.42
CA PHE A 521 3.83 -5.21 -18.39
C PHE A 521 5.33 -5.45 -18.48
N TRP A 522 5.92 -5.48 -19.69
CA TRP A 522 7.39 -5.49 -19.87
C TRP A 522 8.02 -4.22 -19.30
N LEU A 523 7.41 -3.07 -19.49
CA LEU A 523 7.88 -1.79 -18.92
C LEU A 523 7.89 -1.84 -17.39
N TYR A 524 6.78 -2.29 -16.77
CA TYR A 524 6.71 -2.45 -15.30
C TYR A 524 7.74 -3.46 -14.79
N GLY A 525 7.97 -4.57 -15.51
CA GLY A 525 9.01 -5.54 -15.19
C GLY A 525 10.41 -4.96 -15.26
N GLY A 526 10.72 -4.18 -16.28
CA GLY A 526 12.00 -3.49 -16.45
C GLY A 526 12.26 -2.45 -15.36
N LEU A 527 11.26 -1.63 -15.04
CA LEU A 527 11.34 -0.65 -13.94
C LEU A 527 11.49 -1.33 -12.58
N SER A 528 10.78 -2.46 -12.36
CA SER A 528 10.93 -3.26 -11.14
C SER A 528 12.34 -3.85 -11.02
N LEU A 529 12.96 -4.26 -12.12
CA LEU A 529 14.34 -4.74 -12.16
C LEU A 529 15.34 -3.64 -11.78
N LEU A 530 15.15 -2.41 -12.25
CA LEU A 530 15.94 -1.27 -11.81
C LEU A 530 15.78 -1.03 -10.30
N GLY A 531 14.55 -1.14 -9.78
CA GLY A 531 14.28 -1.07 -8.34
C GLY A 531 14.99 -2.18 -7.55
N TRP A 532 15.02 -3.39 -8.09
CA TRP A 532 15.72 -4.51 -7.46
C TRP A 532 17.22 -4.24 -7.33
N PHE A 533 17.88 -3.75 -8.38
CA PHE A 533 19.30 -3.36 -8.32
C PHE A 533 19.53 -2.22 -7.34
N PHE A 534 18.64 -1.22 -7.31
CA PHE A 534 18.74 -0.12 -6.36
C PHE A 534 18.67 -0.62 -4.91
N PHE A 535 17.70 -1.47 -4.57
CA PHE A 535 17.57 -1.99 -3.20
C PHE A 535 18.68 -2.98 -2.85
N PHE A 536 19.17 -3.75 -3.81
CA PHE A 536 20.33 -4.61 -3.60
C PHE A 536 21.56 -3.80 -3.17
N LEU A 537 21.77 -2.63 -3.75
CA LEU A 537 22.90 -1.76 -3.45
C LEU A 537 22.70 -0.92 -2.17
N PHE A 538 21.54 -0.31 -2.00
CA PHE A 538 21.36 0.77 -1.02
C PHE A 538 20.51 0.40 0.20
N LEU A 539 19.70 -0.66 0.16
CA LEU A 539 18.84 -1.04 1.28
C LEU A 539 19.62 -1.83 2.33
N PRO A 540 19.82 -1.30 3.56
CA PRO A 540 20.43 -2.05 4.65
C PRO A 540 19.45 -3.02 5.29
N GLU A 541 19.96 -3.99 6.09
CA GLU A 541 19.10 -4.83 6.94
C GLU A 541 18.86 -4.15 8.29
N THR A 542 17.59 -3.95 8.63
CA THR A 542 17.18 -3.27 9.87
C THR A 542 16.76 -4.23 10.98
N LYS A 543 16.64 -5.53 10.70
CA LYS A 543 16.19 -6.54 11.66
C LYS A 543 17.08 -6.57 12.91
N GLY A 544 16.43 -6.44 14.08
CA GLY A 544 17.08 -6.59 15.39
C GLY A 544 18.03 -5.46 15.76
N LYS A 545 18.01 -4.33 15.04
CA LYS A 545 18.83 -3.16 15.31
C LYS A 545 18.04 -2.08 16.04
N SER A 546 18.71 -1.34 16.92
CA SER A 546 18.13 -0.14 17.53
C SER A 546 18.03 0.99 16.48
N LEU A 547 17.23 2.02 16.78
CA LEU A 547 17.04 3.15 15.85
C LEU A 547 18.35 3.95 15.64
N GLU A 548 19.18 4.01 16.67
CA GLU A 548 20.50 4.65 16.64
C GLU A 548 21.46 3.87 15.75
N GLU A 549 21.51 2.53 15.88
CA GLU A 549 22.30 1.65 15.02
C GLU A 549 21.86 1.69 13.55
N VAL A 550 20.58 1.87 13.28
CA VAL A 550 20.07 2.01 11.90
C VAL A 550 20.56 3.30 11.25
N SER A 551 20.65 4.40 12.00
CA SER A 551 21.23 5.67 11.51
C SER A 551 22.70 5.50 11.08
N ASP A 552 23.48 4.73 11.85
CA ASP A 552 24.88 4.43 11.54
C ASP A 552 25.08 3.56 10.29
N LEU A 553 24.09 2.73 9.93
CA LEU A 553 24.14 1.95 8.68
C LEU A 553 24.17 2.78 7.42
N PHE A 554 23.54 3.97 7.45
CA PHE A 554 23.58 4.90 6.33
C PHE A 554 24.84 5.80 6.33
N ALA A 555 25.48 5.96 7.48
CA ALA A 555 26.77 6.65 7.60
C ALA A 555 27.94 5.81 7.07
N HIS A 556 27.86 4.47 7.27
CA HIS A 556 28.88 3.50 6.87
C HIS A 556 28.24 2.37 6.04
N PRO A 557 27.94 2.62 4.76
CA PRO A 557 27.34 1.60 3.90
C PRO A 557 28.27 0.37 3.76
N TRP A 558 27.68 -0.81 3.56
CA TRP A 558 28.37 -2.10 3.53
C TRP A 558 29.46 -2.21 2.43
N TRP A 559 29.45 -1.31 1.46
CA TRP A 559 30.46 -1.20 0.40
C TRP A 559 31.60 -0.22 0.74
N SER A 560 31.56 0.49 1.85
CA SER A 560 32.68 1.30 2.31
C SER A 560 33.71 0.41 3.00
N ASP A 561 35.00 0.60 2.69
CA ASP A 561 36.12 -0.23 3.12
C ASP A 561 36.09 -0.53 4.64
N SER A 562 36.28 -1.81 4.95
CA SER A 562 36.31 -2.36 6.32
C SER A 562 37.47 -1.85 7.18
N THR A 563 38.40 -1.09 6.64
CA THR A 563 39.58 -0.57 7.33
C THR A 563 39.29 0.51 8.38
N THR A 564 38.08 1.08 8.38
CA THR A 564 37.64 2.08 9.38
C THR A 564 36.87 1.46 10.56
N ARG A 565 36.64 0.16 10.54
CA ARG A 565 35.82 -0.55 11.54
C ARG A 565 36.53 -0.81 12.89
N ASP A 566 37.85 -0.80 12.89
CA ASP A 566 38.64 -1.22 14.07
C ASP A 566 39.01 -0.11 15.07
N ASN A 567 38.62 1.15 14.84
CA ASN A 567 39.03 2.25 15.71
C ASN A 567 37.90 3.02 16.42
N LYS A 568 36.68 2.49 16.50
CA LYS A 568 35.67 3.02 17.41
C LYS A 568 35.47 2.09 18.59
N LYS A 569 35.97 2.51 19.76
CA LYS A 569 35.64 1.91 21.07
C LYS A 569 34.14 1.64 21.12
N THR A 570 33.75 0.39 21.31
CA THR A 570 32.35 -0.02 21.49
C THR A 570 31.89 0.56 22.83
N VAL A 571 31.10 1.62 22.80
CA VAL A 571 30.40 2.11 23.98
C VAL A 571 29.22 1.17 24.22
N GLN A 572 29.38 0.23 25.14
CA GLN A 572 28.25 -0.56 25.65
C GLN A 572 27.44 0.32 26.61
N TYR A 573 26.25 0.74 26.15
CA TYR A 573 25.28 1.34 27.05
C TYR A 573 24.61 0.23 27.87
N VAL A 574 25.05 0.07 29.12
CA VAL A 574 24.34 -0.74 30.10
C VAL A 574 23.26 0.15 30.71
N HIS A 575 22.02 -0.12 30.38
CA HIS A 575 20.86 0.59 30.95
C HIS A 575 20.66 0.10 32.39
N ILE A 576 21.33 0.74 33.33
CA ILE A 576 21.08 0.55 34.76
C ILE A 576 19.99 1.54 35.17
N ARG A 577 18.89 1.04 35.70
CA ARG A 577 17.76 1.83 36.23
C ARG A 577 18.31 2.96 37.13
N GLY A 578 18.18 4.20 36.65
CA GLY A 578 18.24 5.38 37.48
C GLY A 578 19.60 6.06 37.66
N ILE A 579 20.70 5.64 37.02
CA ILE A 579 21.98 6.37 37.10
C ILE A 579 22.67 6.35 35.73
N ASN A 580 22.70 7.51 35.06
CA ASN A 580 23.57 7.74 33.89
C ASN A 580 25.01 7.91 34.36
N LYS A 581 25.82 6.87 34.35
CA LYS A 581 27.29 6.96 34.40
C LYS A 581 27.87 6.27 33.19
N ALA A 582 28.47 7.04 32.31
CA ALA A 582 29.33 6.53 31.25
C ALA A 582 30.65 6.05 31.91
N TYR A 583 30.97 4.77 31.75
CA TYR A 583 32.28 4.23 32.07
C TYR A 583 33.11 4.19 30.78
N THR A 584 34.14 4.99 30.70
CA THR A 584 35.26 4.81 29.78
C THR A 584 36.21 3.82 30.42
N THR A 585 36.39 2.63 29.86
CA THR A 585 37.52 1.77 30.19
C THR A 585 38.77 2.37 29.56
N ASP A 586 39.55 3.07 30.35
CA ASP A 586 40.95 3.35 30.05
C ASP A 586 41.72 2.07 30.34
N ASP A 587 42.13 1.34 29.32
CA ASP A 587 43.22 0.39 29.42
C ASP A 587 44.51 1.20 29.52
N GLY A 588 44.99 1.29 30.75
CA GLY A 588 46.26 1.95 31.06
C GLY A 588 47.42 1.23 30.38
N ASP A 589 48.07 1.96 29.51
CA ASP A 589 49.41 1.69 29.07
C ASP A 589 50.39 2.08 30.20
N SER A 590 50.93 1.07 30.85
CA SER A 590 52.02 1.25 31.82
C SER A 590 53.33 1.34 31.06
N GLY A 591 53.70 2.55 30.68
CA GLY A 591 55.07 2.87 30.27
C GLY A 591 55.92 3.19 31.48
N GLU A 592 56.90 2.34 31.74
CA GLU A 592 58.09 2.62 32.55
C GLU A 592 58.73 3.92 32.08
N GLU A 593 59.12 4.75 33.06
CA GLU A 593 60.33 5.53 32.95
C GLU A 593 60.90 5.84 34.33
N ASP A 594 62.11 5.35 34.51
CA ASP A 594 63.10 5.69 35.52
C ASP A 594 63.45 7.18 35.58
N ARG A 595 63.50 7.71 36.73
CA ARG A 595 64.49 8.58 37.46
C ARG A 595 63.86 9.59 38.37
#